data_2eb3a5fa66e99217e5e8228361f64174
#
_entry.id   2eb3a5fa66e99217e5e8228361f64174
#
_cell.length_a   1.000
_cell.length_b   1.000
_cell.length_c   1.000
_cell.angle_alpha   90.00
_cell.angle_beta   90.00
_cell.angle_gamma   90.00
#
_symmetry.space_group_name_H-M   'P 1'
#
loop_
_entity.id
_entity.type
_entity.pdbx_description
1 polymer ?
#
loop_
_entity_poly.entity_id
_entity_poly.type
_entity_poly.pdbx_seq_one_letter_code
_entity_poly.pdbx_strand_id
1 'polypeptide(L)'
;YSMQLPEELSRYTYYGRGPQNNYNDRKTGAFIEQHTSTVREQLVRFAKPQSMGNREDVRWCALTDASGCGVMFVMNRPSCVSALPWSALEMTLAPHTYQLPPSTGTHLHIDLAVTGLGGNSCGQGAPLEKDRVKGDNFSMGFSIRPLRANKFTKTARARNSGAMPLSVSRSRNGMVTISSPIKGEAVCYTLNESKKVYDYVA
;
A
#
# COMPACT_ATOMS: atom_id res chain seq x y z
N TYR A 1 7.84 3.91 1.09
CA TYR A 1 7.78 2.61 0.42
C TYR A 1 6.73 2.64 -0.67
N SER A 2 7.10 2.23 -1.88
CA SER A 2 6.20 2.24 -3.05
C SER A 2 6.20 0.87 -3.69
N MET A 3 5.02 0.45 -4.15
CA MET A 3 4.87 -0.78 -4.95
C MET A 3 3.73 -0.64 -5.95
N GLN A 4 3.83 -1.39 -7.04
CA GLN A 4 2.74 -1.60 -7.97
C GLN A 4 2.13 -2.97 -7.71
N LEU A 5 0.81 -3.02 -7.62
CA LEU A 5 0.02 -4.22 -7.43
C LEU A 5 -0.85 -4.47 -8.68
N PRO A 6 -1.27 -5.72 -8.92
CA PRO A 6 -2.16 -6.06 -10.03
C PRO A 6 -3.44 -5.22 -10.03
N GLU A 7 -3.97 -4.93 -11.23
CA GLU A 7 -5.17 -4.09 -11.40
C GLU A 7 -6.43 -4.70 -10.78
N GLU A 8 -6.48 -6.02 -10.69
CA GLU A 8 -7.59 -6.76 -10.05
C GLU A 8 -7.74 -6.41 -8.57
N LEU A 9 -6.64 -6.00 -7.91
CA LEU A 9 -6.64 -5.54 -6.53
C LEU A 9 -7.08 -4.07 -6.44
N SER A 10 -8.28 -3.78 -6.92
CA SER A 10 -8.81 -2.44 -7.12
C SER A 10 -9.69 -1.92 -5.97
N ARG A 11 -10.06 -2.79 -5.02
CA ARG A 11 -10.83 -2.40 -3.82
C ARG A 11 -9.85 -2.00 -2.72
N TYR A 12 -10.01 -0.80 -2.21
CA TYR A 12 -9.16 -0.22 -1.18
C TYR A 12 -9.93 -0.06 0.13
N THR A 13 -9.52 -0.77 1.16
CA THR A 13 -10.07 -0.65 2.52
C THR A 13 -8.94 -0.30 3.48
N TYR A 14 -9.14 0.67 4.36
CA TYR A 14 -8.14 1.07 5.34
C TYR A 14 -8.77 1.48 6.67
N TYR A 15 -7.99 1.44 7.74
CA TYR A 15 -8.33 1.96 9.05
C TYR A 15 -7.40 3.11 9.38
N GLY A 16 -7.92 4.31 9.26
CA GLY A 16 -7.18 5.56 9.35
C GLY A 16 -8.09 6.76 9.16
N ARG A 17 -7.52 7.93 8.93
CA ARG A 17 -8.31 9.15 8.70
C ARG A 17 -8.90 9.19 7.29
N GLY A 18 -10.18 9.53 7.21
CA GLY A 18 -10.91 9.61 5.95
C GLY A 18 -12.30 10.21 6.10
N PRO A 19 -13.15 10.01 5.06
CA PRO A 19 -12.90 9.32 3.81
C PRO A 19 -12.10 10.15 2.77
N GLN A 20 -12.05 11.48 2.89
CA GLN A 20 -11.36 12.35 1.96
C GLN A 20 -9.83 12.24 2.13
N ASN A 21 -9.08 12.64 1.10
CA ASN A 21 -7.64 12.83 1.24
C ASN A 21 -7.34 13.86 2.33
N ASN A 22 -6.35 13.57 3.13
CA ASN A 22 -5.97 14.40 4.26
C ASN A 22 -4.45 14.39 4.42
N TYR A 23 -3.92 15.45 5.02
CA TYR A 23 -2.51 15.71 5.15
C TYR A 23 -2.24 16.28 6.54
N ASN A 24 -0.99 16.31 6.96
CA ASN A 24 -0.58 16.76 8.29
C ASN A 24 -1.25 18.09 8.72
N ASP A 25 -1.30 19.06 7.83
CA ASP A 25 -1.91 20.39 8.05
C ASP A 25 -3.41 20.46 7.70
N ARG A 26 -4.00 19.37 7.21
CA ARG A 26 -5.40 19.30 6.75
C ARG A 26 -6.04 17.95 7.09
N LYS A 27 -6.21 17.68 8.37
CA LYS A 27 -6.79 16.40 8.83
C LYS A 27 -7.83 16.50 9.94
N THR A 28 -8.11 17.69 10.45
CA THR A 28 -9.02 17.88 11.61
C THR A 28 -10.42 17.37 11.34
N GLY A 29 -10.94 17.52 10.12
CA GLY A 29 -12.26 17.02 9.71
C GLY A 29 -12.30 15.57 9.26
N ALA A 30 -11.16 14.85 9.31
CA ALA A 30 -11.07 13.45 8.90
C ALA A 30 -11.04 12.55 10.14
N PHE A 31 -12.04 11.67 10.30
CA PHE A 31 -12.15 10.79 11.46
C PHE A 31 -11.43 9.46 11.22
N ILE A 32 -10.95 8.86 12.33
CA ILE A 32 -10.28 7.57 12.29
C ILE A 32 -11.32 6.46 12.39
N GLU A 33 -11.57 5.79 11.28
CA GLU A 33 -12.47 4.66 11.19
C GLU A 33 -12.09 3.74 10.02
N GLN A 34 -12.86 2.69 9.79
CA GLN A 34 -12.68 1.85 8.62
C GLN A 34 -13.43 2.45 7.43
N HIS A 35 -12.67 2.74 6.37
CA HIS A 35 -13.21 3.24 5.11
C HIS A 35 -12.99 2.20 4.01
N THR A 36 -13.95 2.11 3.10
CA THR A 36 -13.88 1.22 1.93
C THR A 36 -14.30 1.99 0.68
N SER A 37 -13.53 1.86 -0.38
CA SER A 37 -13.74 2.49 -1.68
C SER A 37 -13.03 1.69 -2.76
N THR A 38 -12.96 2.20 -3.95
CA THR A 38 -12.08 1.70 -5.01
C THR A 38 -10.82 2.57 -5.12
N VAL A 39 -9.76 2.02 -5.67
CA VAL A 39 -8.52 2.75 -6.00
C VAL A 39 -8.84 3.94 -6.93
N ARG A 40 -9.76 3.76 -7.86
CA ARG A 40 -10.18 4.80 -8.80
C ARG A 40 -10.90 5.98 -8.13
N GLU A 41 -11.65 5.73 -7.07
CA GLU A 41 -12.34 6.77 -6.29
C GLU A 41 -11.39 7.59 -5.42
N GLN A 42 -10.13 7.16 -5.28
CA GLN A 42 -9.12 7.96 -4.59
C GLN A 42 -8.64 9.16 -5.43
N LEU A 43 -8.93 9.14 -6.73
CA LEU A 43 -8.54 10.20 -7.64
C LEU A 43 -9.35 11.47 -7.37
N VAL A 44 -8.65 12.56 -7.05
CA VAL A 44 -9.22 13.91 -7.05
C VAL A 44 -9.05 14.51 -8.46
N ARG A 45 -10.14 14.96 -9.06
CA ARG A 45 -10.12 15.47 -10.43
C ARG A 45 -9.58 16.91 -10.47
N PHE A 46 -8.27 17.03 -10.50
CA PHE A 46 -7.61 18.30 -10.82
C PHE A 46 -7.45 18.44 -12.33
N ALA A 47 -7.42 19.68 -12.83
CA ALA A 47 -7.15 19.94 -14.26
C ALA A 47 -5.78 19.36 -14.66
N LYS A 48 -4.75 19.60 -13.86
CA LYS A 48 -3.45 18.94 -13.93
C LYS A 48 -3.34 17.91 -12.79
N PRO A 49 -2.93 16.66 -13.06
CA PRO A 49 -2.65 15.69 -12.01
C PRO A 49 -1.58 16.22 -11.05
N GLN A 50 -1.76 15.96 -9.78
CA GLN A 50 -0.82 16.35 -8.74
C GLN A 50 -0.93 15.38 -7.56
N SER A 51 -0.12 15.57 -6.52
CA SER A 51 -0.16 14.76 -5.30
C SER A 51 -1.57 14.73 -4.71
N MET A 52 -2.11 13.55 -4.51
CA MET A 52 -3.47 13.33 -4.01
C MET A 52 -3.60 11.96 -3.35
N GLY A 53 -4.74 11.72 -2.74
CA GLY A 53 -5.09 10.39 -2.22
C GLY A 53 -4.45 10.02 -0.88
N ASN A 54 -3.64 10.91 -0.27
CA ASN A 54 -3.03 10.61 1.02
C ASN A 54 -4.08 10.44 2.13
N ARG A 55 -3.82 9.47 3.00
CA ARG A 55 -4.58 9.20 4.23
C ARG A 55 -3.60 9.17 5.40
N GLU A 56 -3.86 10.02 6.38
CA GLU A 56 -3.08 10.12 7.60
C GLU A 56 -3.53 9.10 8.64
N ASP A 57 -2.64 8.81 9.57
CA ASP A 57 -2.91 7.98 10.74
C ASP A 57 -3.46 6.58 10.38
N VAL A 58 -3.00 5.99 9.27
CA VAL A 58 -3.41 4.65 8.85
C VAL A 58 -2.70 3.58 9.68
N ARG A 59 -3.47 2.67 10.28
CA ARG A 59 -2.96 1.53 11.04
C ARG A 59 -2.84 0.28 10.20
N TRP A 60 -3.73 0.13 9.26
CA TRP A 60 -3.67 -0.91 8.25
C TRP A 60 -4.42 -0.49 6.98
N CYS A 61 -4.00 -1.04 5.87
CA CYS A 61 -4.73 -0.94 4.61
C CYS A 61 -4.73 -2.29 3.89
N ALA A 62 -5.71 -2.50 3.03
CA ALA A 62 -5.88 -3.71 2.25
C ALA A 62 -6.31 -3.38 0.83
N LEU A 63 -5.77 -4.13 -0.11
CA LEU A 63 -6.15 -4.11 -1.51
C LEU A 63 -6.67 -5.49 -1.88
N THR A 64 -7.90 -5.55 -2.37
CA THR A 64 -8.59 -6.80 -2.66
C THR A 64 -9.22 -6.79 -4.05
N ASP A 65 -9.43 -7.98 -4.56
CA ASP A 65 -10.24 -8.24 -5.74
C ASP A 65 -11.75 -8.24 -5.41
N ALA A 66 -12.58 -8.55 -6.40
CA ALA A 66 -14.02 -8.63 -6.26
C ALA A 66 -14.48 -9.75 -5.29
N SER A 67 -13.69 -10.80 -5.10
CA SER A 67 -13.97 -11.90 -4.16
C SER A 67 -13.60 -11.57 -2.71
N GLY A 68 -12.93 -10.44 -2.48
CA GLY A 68 -12.43 -10.04 -1.18
C GLY A 68 -11.11 -10.74 -0.79
N CYS A 69 -10.42 -11.30 -1.78
CA CYS A 69 -9.08 -11.84 -1.62
C CYS A 69 -8.03 -10.81 -2.05
N GLY A 70 -6.88 -10.80 -1.39
CA GLY A 70 -5.83 -9.85 -1.71
C GLY A 70 -4.76 -9.74 -0.63
N VAL A 71 -4.25 -8.55 -0.43
CA VAL A 71 -3.15 -8.26 0.48
C VAL A 71 -3.51 -7.17 1.48
N MET A 72 -3.06 -7.35 2.71
CA MET A 72 -3.19 -6.36 3.79
C MET A 72 -1.81 -5.95 4.30
N PHE A 73 -1.64 -4.67 4.50
CA PHE A 73 -0.47 -4.05 5.11
C PHE A 73 -0.85 -3.56 6.50
N VAL A 74 -0.15 -4.04 7.53
CA VAL A 74 -0.39 -3.64 8.92
C VAL A 74 0.84 -2.91 9.42
N MET A 75 0.69 -1.63 9.72
CA MET A 75 1.76 -0.73 10.10
C MET A 75 2.12 -0.92 11.58
N ASN A 76 3.42 -0.83 11.91
CA ASN A 76 3.90 -0.85 13.31
C ASN A 76 3.51 0.41 14.07
N ARG A 77 3.31 1.51 13.35
CA ARG A 77 2.88 2.82 13.85
C ARG A 77 2.00 3.49 12.80
N PRO A 78 1.09 4.40 13.20
CA PRO A 78 0.29 5.14 12.24
C PRO A 78 1.16 5.79 11.16
N SER A 79 0.79 5.60 9.91
CA SER A 79 1.57 6.00 8.74
C SER A 79 0.65 6.69 7.72
N CYS A 80 1.25 7.32 6.74
CA CYS A 80 0.55 7.88 5.59
C CYS A 80 0.41 6.82 4.51
N VAL A 81 -0.74 6.72 3.88
CA VAL A 81 -0.97 5.74 2.81
C VAL A 81 -1.74 6.38 1.66
N SER A 82 -1.34 6.09 0.44
CA SER A 82 -2.12 6.40 -0.76
C SER A 82 -2.13 5.20 -1.71
N ALA A 83 -3.25 5.00 -2.39
CA ALA A 83 -3.43 3.96 -3.39
C ALA A 83 -4.11 4.58 -4.62
N LEU A 84 -3.39 4.68 -5.73
CA LEU A 84 -3.83 5.38 -6.94
C LEU A 84 -3.66 4.50 -8.18
N PRO A 85 -4.43 4.77 -9.27
CA PRO A 85 -4.29 4.03 -10.53
C PRO A 85 -3.01 4.35 -11.30
N TRP A 86 -2.29 5.41 -10.93
CA TRP A 86 -1.08 5.88 -11.60
C TRP A 86 0.03 6.15 -10.61
N SER A 87 1.25 5.99 -11.06
CA SER A 87 2.45 6.39 -10.33
C SER A 87 2.55 7.92 -10.22
N ALA A 88 3.33 8.38 -9.26
CA ALA A 88 3.65 9.80 -9.11
C ALA A 88 4.33 10.37 -10.36
N LEU A 89 5.14 9.57 -11.07
CA LEU A 89 5.82 9.96 -12.28
C LEU A 89 4.83 10.17 -13.44
N GLU A 90 3.93 9.21 -13.68
CA GLU A 90 2.90 9.33 -14.70
C GLU A 90 2.01 10.57 -14.48
N MET A 91 1.60 10.81 -13.24
CA MET A 91 0.84 12.01 -12.87
C MET A 91 1.64 13.30 -13.09
N THR A 92 2.93 13.30 -12.79
CA THR A 92 3.79 14.48 -12.97
C THR A 92 3.99 14.82 -14.46
N LEU A 93 4.17 13.79 -15.28
CA LEU A 93 4.42 13.94 -16.72
C LEU A 93 3.15 14.32 -17.49
N ALA A 94 1.97 13.98 -17.02
CA ALA A 94 0.72 14.33 -17.70
C ALA A 94 0.39 15.82 -17.53
N PRO A 95 0.31 16.60 -18.61
CA PRO A 95 -0.06 18.02 -18.55
C PRO A 95 -1.49 18.22 -18.06
N HIS A 96 -2.38 17.28 -18.36
CA HIS A 96 -3.78 17.29 -17.97
C HIS A 96 -4.28 15.90 -17.59
N THR A 97 -5.29 15.82 -16.72
CA THR A 97 -5.85 14.54 -16.24
C THR A 97 -6.38 13.65 -17.37
N TYR A 98 -6.92 14.22 -18.43
CA TYR A 98 -7.40 13.45 -19.59
C TYR A 98 -6.28 12.84 -20.45
N GLN A 99 -5.03 13.23 -20.24
CA GLN A 99 -3.85 12.73 -20.93
C GLN A 99 -3.13 11.62 -20.12
N LEU A 100 -3.67 11.25 -18.98
CA LEU A 100 -3.13 10.11 -18.24
C LEU A 100 -3.28 8.82 -19.07
N PRO A 101 -2.26 7.96 -19.11
CA PRO A 101 -2.33 6.69 -19.83
C PRO A 101 -3.38 5.76 -19.22
N PRO A 102 -3.80 4.70 -19.91
CA PRO A 102 -4.56 3.63 -19.27
C PRO A 102 -3.84 3.12 -18.03
N SER A 103 -4.61 2.90 -16.95
CA SER A 103 -4.05 2.32 -15.73
C SER A 103 -3.54 0.90 -15.99
N THR A 104 -2.38 0.56 -15.42
CA THR A 104 -1.77 -0.76 -15.51
C THR A 104 -1.68 -1.47 -14.15
N GLY A 105 -2.32 -0.91 -13.13
CA GLY A 105 -2.32 -1.48 -11.80
C GLY A 105 -2.65 -0.48 -10.71
N THR A 106 -2.48 -0.91 -9.47
CA THR A 106 -2.63 -0.07 -8.28
C THR A 106 -1.26 0.32 -7.74
N HIS A 107 -0.99 1.61 -7.70
CA HIS A 107 0.23 2.18 -7.11
C HIS A 107 -0.03 2.51 -5.64
N LEU A 108 0.55 1.72 -4.75
CA LEU A 108 0.47 1.88 -3.30
C LEU A 108 1.72 2.58 -2.79
N HIS A 109 1.53 3.63 -2.00
CA HIS A 109 2.58 4.29 -1.22
C HIS A 109 2.28 4.15 0.26
N ILE A 110 3.30 3.79 1.04
CA ILE A 110 3.26 3.76 2.51
C ILE A 110 4.43 4.62 2.97
N ASP A 111 4.10 5.76 3.56
CA ASP A 111 5.06 6.77 3.96
C ASP A 111 4.98 7.01 5.48
N LEU A 112 6.12 7.24 6.10
CA LEU A 112 6.16 7.52 7.53
C LEU A 112 5.46 8.85 7.85
N ALA A 113 5.71 9.85 7.02
CA ALA A 113 5.13 11.17 7.11
C ALA A 113 5.14 11.83 5.73
N VAL A 114 4.20 12.72 5.48
CA VAL A 114 4.11 13.54 4.28
C VAL A 114 4.05 15.00 4.69
N THR A 115 4.81 15.84 4.02
CA THR A 115 4.77 17.29 4.24
C THR A 115 3.38 17.83 3.94
N GLY A 116 2.89 18.77 4.74
CA GLY A 116 1.61 19.44 4.54
C GLY A 116 1.51 20.16 3.20
N LEU A 117 0.28 20.43 2.79
CA LEU A 117 -0.03 21.06 1.47
C LEU A 117 0.26 22.56 1.43
N GLY A 118 0.41 23.21 2.59
CA GLY A 118 0.58 24.65 2.70
C GLY A 118 -0.74 25.38 2.87
N GLY A 119 -1.16 25.55 4.12
CA GLY A 119 -2.41 26.24 4.48
C GLY A 119 -2.34 27.78 4.45
N ASN A 120 -1.17 28.36 4.18
CA ASN A 120 -0.91 29.79 4.33
C ASN A 120 -0.82 30.55 3.01
N SER A 121 -1.04 29.89 1.88
CA SER A 121 -0.89 30.57 0.61
C SER A 121 -1.80 30.05 -0.50
N CYS A 122 -2.12 30.92 -1.38
CA CYS A 122 -2.68 30.64 -2.68
C CYS A 122 -1.49 30.49 -3.68
N GLY A 123 -0.89 29.30 -3.72
CA GLY A 123 -0.03 28.89 -4.84
C GLY A 123 1.49 28.88 -4.62
N GLN A 124 2.10 29.79 -3.87
CA GLN A 124 3.58 29.87 -3.82
C GLN A 124 4.20 29.82 -2.41
N GLY A 125 3.40 29.84 -1.36
CA GLY A 125 3.93 29.72 0.01
C GLY A 125 4.26 28.29 0.35
N ALA A 126 5.46 28.09 0.86
CA ALA A 126 5.84 26.80 1.41
C ALA A 126 4.96 26.45 2.64
N PRO A 127 4.74 25.16 2.94
CA PRO A 127 4.10 24.75 4.18
C PRO A 127 4.81 25.35 5.40
N LEU A 128 4.06 25.57 6.48
CA LEU A 128 4.64 26.03 7.73
C LEU A 128 5.72 25.05 8.20
N GLU A 129 6.74 25.54 8.88
CA GLU A 129 7.87 24.71 9.30
C GLU A 129 7.46 23.51 10.17
N LYS A 130 6.44 23.69 11.01
CA LYS A 130 5.85 22.62 11.84
C LYS A 130 5.20 21.48 11.02
N ASP A 131 4.78 21.77 9.77
CA ASP A 131 4.08 20.85 8.89
C ASP A 131 5.00 20.23 7.82
N ARG A 132 6.30 20.53 7.86
CA ARG A 132 7.31 19.95 6.98
C ARG A 132 7.90 18.69 7.58
N VAL A 133 8.16 17.72 6.74
CA VAL A 133 9.02 16.58 7.11
C VAL A 133 10.45 17.09 7.19
N LYS A 134 11.06 16.98 8.36
CA LYS A 134 12.47 17.37 8.59
C LYS A 134 13.37 16.18 8.29
N GLY A 135 14.60 16.47 7.81
CA GLY A 135 15.61 15.44 7.65
C GLY A 135 16.06 14.95 9.04
N ASP A 136 15.81 13.67 9.33
CA ASP A 136 16.17 13.01 10.58
C ASP A 136 16.33 11.50 10.33
N ASN A 137 16.72 10.77 11.37
CA ASN A 137 16.72 9.31 11.33
C ASN A 137 15.30 8.77 11.49
N PHE A 138 14.80 8.11 10.45
CA PHE A 138 13.46 7.53 10.44
C PHE A 138 13.51 6.01 10.46
N SER A 139 12.56 5.41 11.18
CA SER A 139 12.31 3.99 11.16
C SER A 139 10.82 3.74 10.91
N MET A 140 10.51 2.95 9.91
CA MET A 140 9.17 2.53 9.57
C MET A 140 9.15 1.02 9.37
N GLY A 141 8.09 0.38 9.87
CA GLY A 141 7.88 -1.05 9.68
C GLY A 141 6.41 -1.36 9.46
N PHE A 142 6.16 -2.36 8.65
CA PHE A 142 4.83 -2.93 8.45
C PHE A 142 4.95 -4.43 8.13
N SER A 143 3.86 -5.16 8.31
CA SER A 143 3.74 -6.55 7.89
C SER A 143 2.82 -6.67 6.71
N ILE A 144 3.17 -7.53 5.76
CA ILE A 144 2.35 -7.89 4.60
C ILE A 144 1.66 -9.20 4.92
N ARG A 145 0.35 -9.25 4.75
CA ARG A 145 -0.47 -10.41 5.13
C ARG A 145 -1.44 -10.78 4.00
N PRO A 146 -1.58 -12.06 3.66
CA PRO A 146 -2.65 -12.49 2.77
C PRO A 146 -4.00 -12.23 3.42
N LEU A 147 -4.94 -11.73 2.62
CA LEU A 147 -6.31 -11.47 3.04
C LEU A 147 -7.27 -12.31 2.23
N ARG A 148 -8.26 -12.93 2.90
CA ARG A 148 -9.31 -13.73 2.27
C ARG A 148 -10.66 -13.32 2.81
N ALA A 149 -11.65 -13.28 1.90
CA ALA A 149 -13.05 -13.05 2.23
C ALA A 149 -13.29 -11.82 3.12
N ASN A 150 -12.55 -10.72 2.87
CA ASN A 150 -12.66 -9.44 3.60
C ASN A 150 -12.52 -9.56 5.13
N LYS A 151 -11.78 -10.54 5.64
CA LYS A 151 -11.60 -10.73 7.09
C LYS A 151 -10.61 -9.71 7.69
N PHE A 152 -10.84 -8.43 7.45
CA PHE A 152 -9.94 -7.32 7.81
C PHE A 152 -9.53 -7.32 9.28
N THR A 153 -10.49 -7.24 10.19
CA THR A 153 -10.20 -7.15 11.64
C THR A 153 -9.44 -8.38 12.14
N LYS A 154 -9.82 -9.57 11.70
CA LYS A 154 -9.14 -10.80 12.09
C LYS A 154 -7.69 -10.81 11.60
N THR A 155 -7.47 -10.43 10.33
CA THR A 155 -6.14 -10.40 9.72
C THR A 155 -5.28 -9.29 10.34
N ALA A 156 -5.84 -8.11 10.60
CA ALA A 156 -5.11 -7.01 11.24
C ALA A 156 -4.66 -7.33 12.67
N ARG A 157 -5.46 -8.06 13.43
CA ARG A 157 -5.17 -8.46 14.81
C ARG A 157 -4.36 -9.73 14.95
N ALA A 158 -4.16 -10.48 13.87
CA ALA A 158 -3.34 -11.68 13.92
C ALA A 158 -1.95 -11.31 14.46
N ARG A 159 -1.45 -12.09 15.41
CA ARG A 159 -0.07 -11.91 15.88
C ARG A 159 0.87 -12.16 14.71
N ASN A 160 1.91 -11.35 14.57
CA ASN A 160 3.04 -11.72 13.74
C ASN A 160 3.65 -12.96 14.43
N SER A 161 3.20 -14.14 14.05
CA SER A 161 4.04 -15.33 14.21
C SER A 161 5.29 -14.96 13.41
N GLY A 162 6.41 -14.77 14.07
CA GLY A 162 7.64 -14.25 13.44
C GLY A 162 7.82 -14.86 12.07
N ALA A 163 8.50 -14.17 11.16
CA ALA A 163 8.68 -14.60 9.78
C ALA A 163 8.66 -16.12 9.73
N MET A 164 7.65 -16.70 9.08
CA MET A 164 7.60 -18.15 8.97
C MET A 164 8.68 -18.54 7.98
N PRO A 165 9.86 -18.96 8.43
CA PRO A 165 10.94 -19.25 7.53
C PRO A 165 10.51 -20.48 6.75
N LEU A 166 10.27 -20.33 5.46
CA LEU A 166 10.32 -21.46 4.56
C LEU A 166 11.66 -22.14 4.81
N SER A 167 11.60 -23.39 5.17
CA SER A 167 12.82 -24.19 5.28
C SER A 167 13.27 -24.57 3.88
N VAL A 168 14.43 -24.09 3.49
CA VAL A 168 15.04 -24.42 2.20
C VAL A 168 16.31 -25.24 2.46
N SER A 169 16.34 -26.47 2.00
CA SER A 169 17.51 -27.34 2.10
C SER A 169 17.93 -27.84 0.74
N ARG A 170 19.24 -28.02 0.55
CA ARG A 170 19.84 -28.62 -0.65
C ARG A 170 20.62 -29.83 -0.29
N SER A 171 20.26 -30.96 -0.87
CA SER A 171 20.98 -32.21 -0.71
C SER A 171 22.27 -32.27 -1.57
N ARG A 172 23.15 -33.21 -1.27
CA ARG A 172 24.41 -33.37 -2.01
C ARG A 172 24.23 -33.68 -3.52
N ASN A 173 23.11 -34.29 -3.89
CA ASN A 173 22.74 -34.53 -5.29
C ASN A 173 22.11 -33.32 -5.99
N GLY A 174 22.05 -32.15 -5.32
CA GLY A 174 21.54 -30.92 -5.87
C GLY A 174 20.03 -30.71 -5.75
N MET A 175 19.29 -31.66 -5.18
CA MET A 175 17.85 -31.52 -4.96
C MET A 175 17.57 -30.44 -3.91
N VAL A 176 16.65 -29.54 -4.22
CA VAL A 176 16.19 -28.48 -3.32
C VAL A 176 14.83 -28.88 -2.75
N THR A 177 14.73 -28.89 -1.43
CA THR A 177 13.47 -29.11 -0.71
C THR A 177 13.06 -27.79 -0.06
N ILE A 178 11.81 -27.37 -0.33
CA ILE A 178 11.21 -26.20 0.30
C ILE A 178 10.02 -26.68 1.12
N SER A 179 9.97 -26.34 2.39
CA SER A 179 8.84 -26.71 3.25
C SER A 179 8.28 -25.50 3.99
N SER A 180 6.94 -25.43 4.08
CA SER A 180 6.23 -24.50 4.93
C SER A 180 5.92 -25.14 6.27
N PRO A 181 6.05 -24.43 7.40
CA PRO A 181 5.59 -24.92 8.71
C PRO A 181 4.05 -24.95 8.79
N ILE A 182 3.33 -24.39 7.82
CA ILE A 182 1.88 -24.44 7.79
C ILE A 182 1.41 -25.60 6.92
N LYS A 183 0.72 -26.53 7.56
CA LYS A 183 0.14 -27.68 6.88
C LYS A 183 -0.94 -27.25 5.88
N GLY A 184 -0.81 -27.68 4.63
CA GLY A 184 -1.81 -27.45 3.56
C GLY A 184 -1.64 -26.12 2.81
N GLU A 185 -0.53 -25.39 3.02
CA GLU A 185 -0.18 -24.26 2.17
C GLU A 185 0.61 -24.69 0.93
N ALA A 186 0.19 -24.15 -0.22
CA ALA A 186 0.97 -24.28 -1.45
C ALA A 186 2.19 -23.37 -1.40
N VAL A 187 3.34 -23.91 -1.74
CA VAL A 187 4.58 -23.15 -1.88
C VAL A 187 4.83 -22.89 -3.38
N CYS A 188 4.94 -21.64 -3.76
CA CYS A 188 5.29 -21.25 -5.13
C CYS A 188 6.72 -20.72 -5.18
N TYR A 189 7.41 -20.92 -6.29
CA TYR A 189 8.77 -20.42 -6.47
C TYR A 189 8.97 -19.90 -7.91
N THR A 190 9.95 -19.04 -8.09
CA THR A 190 10.40 -18.56 -9.41
C THR A 190 11.86 -18.90 -9.61
N LEU A 191 12.25 -19.12 -10.87
CA LEU A 191 13.62 -19.36 -11.25
C LEU A 191 14.17 -18.18 -12.05
N ASN A 192 15.36 -17.70 -11.68
CA ASN A 192 16.14 -16.72 -12.42
C ASN A 192 15.34 -15.46 -12.79
N GLU A 193 14.64 -14.86 -11.83
CA GLU A 193 13.82 -13.65 -12.03
C GLU A 193 12.76 -13.80 -13.14
N SER A 194 12.44 -15.01 -13.54
CA SER A 194 11.40 -15.27 -14.52
C SER A 194 10.05 -14.84 -13.94
N LYS A 195 9.18 -14.25 -14.80
CA LYS A 195 7.79 -13.96 -14.44
C LYS A 195 6.94 -15.23 -14.25
N LYS A 196 7.50 -16.39 -14.56
CA LYS A 196 6.80 -17.67 -14.46
C LYS A 196 6.89 -18.20 -13.05
N VAL A 197 5.74 -18.38 -12.40
CA VAL A 197 5.60 -19.00 -11.09
C VAL A 197 5.37 -20.48 -11.24
N TYR A 198 6.02 -21.29 -10.43
CA TYR A 198 5.89 -22.73 -10.42
C TYR A 198 5.32 -23.17 -9.07
N ASP A 199 4.39 -24.12 -9.09
CA ASP A 199 3.92 -24.77 -7.89
C ASP A 199 4.99 -25.79 -7.41
N TYR A 200 5.28 -25.76 -6.13
CA TYR A 200 6.13 -26.79 -5.53
C TYR A 200 5.24 -27.97 -5.15
N VAL A 201 5.50 -29.10 -5.80
CA VAL A 201 4.87 -30.38 -5.48
C VAL A 201 5.88 -31.15 -4.62
N ALA A 202 5.52 -31.41 -3.36
CA ALA A 202 6.32 -32.20 -2.40
C ALA A 202 6.20 -33.69 -2.68
#